data_a73f80ab8d55e3269c5558df5dd66c3a
#
_entry.id   a73f80ab8d55e3269c5558df5dd66c3a
#
_cell.length_a   1.000
_cell.length_b   1.000
_cell.length_c   1.000
_cell.angle_alpha   90.00
_cell.angle_beta   90.00
_cell.angle_gamma   90.00
#
_symmetry.space_group_name_H-M   'P 1'
#
loop_
_entity.id
_entity.type
_entity.pdbx_description
1 polymer ?
#
loop_
_entity_poly.entity_id
_entity_poly.type
_entity_poly.pdbx_seq_one_letter_code
_entity_poly.pdbx_strand_id
1 'polypeptide(L)'
;DRIILHVDVNNAFLSWSAVDMLMNGYKEDIRYNYAIIGGDESQRRGIVLAKSFPCKKKGVITGESIYSARRKCPYLEVYKPSYEVYRKYSNLMYNYLCTYSNIIERYSIDECFLDYTNSQKLFGDPVKVAYKIKSDIKRMFGFTVNVGVGNNKLLAKMASDFSKPDKVHTLFSYEVEKKMWPLD
;
A
#
# COMPACT_ATOMS: atom_id res chain seq x y z
N ASP A 1 -12.73 -8.59 23.31
CA ASP A 1 -12.76 -8.94 21.87
C ASP A 1 -11.38 -8.72 21.27
N ARG A 2 -11.01 -9.57 20.33
CA ARG A 2 -9.75 -9.43 19.61
C ARG A 2 -9.79 -8.24 18.66
N ILE A 3 -8.67 -7.53 18.51
CA ILE A 3 -8.53 -6.41 17.59
C ILE A 3 -7.31 -6.61 16.72
N ILE A 4 -7.54 -6.66 15.42
CA ILE A 4 -6.51 -6.82 14.40
C ILE A 4 -6.49 -5.57 13.54
N LEU A 5 -5.30 -5.04 13.29
CA LEU A 5 -5.05 -4.04 12.27
C LEU A 5 -4.39 -4.70 11.06
N HIS A 6 -4.86 -4.36 9.87
CA HIS A 6 -4.21 -4.68 8.60
C HIS A 6 -3.68 -3.40 7.97
N VAL A 7 -2.37 -3.35 7.72
CA VAL A 7 -1.69 -2.20 7.10
C VAL A 7 -1.22 -2.62 5.71
N ASP A 8 -1.65 -1.87 4.69
CA ASP A 8 -1.42 -2.17 3.28
C ASP A 8 -0.90 -0.93 2.55
N VAL A 9 0.28 -1.03 1.94
CA VAL A 9 0.92 0.09 1.24
C VAL A 9 0.22 0.38 -0.07
N ASN A 10 -0.18 1.64 -0.27
CA ASN A 10 -0.81 2.06 -1.50
C ASN A 10 0.18 2.09 -2.66
N ASN A 11 -0.07 1.27 -3.69
CA ASN A 11 0.73 1.20 -4.90
C ASN A 11 2.24 1.07 -4.61
N ALA A 12 2.59 0.06 -3.82
CA ALA A 12 3.88 -0.08 -3.13
C ALA A 12 5.09 0.13 -4.02
N PHE A 13 5.22 -0.61 -5.12
CA PHE A 13 6.42 -0.57 -5.96
C PHE A 13 6.65 0.81 -6.59
N LEU A 14 5.59 1.46 -7.09
CA LEU A 14 5.71 2.80 -7.63
C LEU A 14 5.98 3.83 -6.51
N SER A 15 5.27 3.73 -5.39
CA SER A 15 5.42 4.67 -4.27
C SER A 15 6.81 4.60 -3.66
N TRP A 16 7.36 3.41 -3.45
CA TRP A 16 8.70 3.23 -2.91
C TRP A 16 9.79 3.66 -3.88
N SER A 17 9.63 3.37 -5.19
CA SER A 17 10.54 3.89 -6.22
C SER A 17 10.54 5.41 -6.25
N ALA A 18 9.35 6.04 -6.21
CA ALA A 18 9.23 7.50 -6.20
C ALA A 18 9.91 8.14 -5.00
N VAL A 19 9.68 7.60 -3.80
CA VAL A 19 10.30 8.11 -2.57
C VAL A 19 11.82 7.96 -2.62
N ASP A 20 12.33 6.81 -3.05
CA ASP A 20 13.77 6.58 -3.16
C ASP A 20 14.43 7.52 -4.18
N MET A 21 13.79 7.73 -5.32
CA MET A 21 14.25 8.68 -6.34
C MET A 21 14.31 10.11 -5.81
N LEU A 22 13.25 10.57 -5.11
CA LEU A 22 13.23 11.91 -4.50
C LEU A 22 14.33 12.08 -3.46
N MET A 23 14.57 11.06 -2.62
CA MET A 23 15.64 11.06 -1.62
C MET A 23 17.04 11.09 -2.27
N ASN A 24 17.18 10.60 -3.49
CA ASN A 24 18.42 10.63 -4.27
C ASN A 24 18.51 11.85 -5.20
N GLY A 25 17.68 12.87 -5.01
CA GLY A 25 17.79 14.17 -5.68
C GLY A 25 17.01 14.31 -6.98
N TYR A 26 16.16 13.36 -7.34
CA TYR A 26 15.20 13.56 -8.43
C TYR A 26 14.25 14.70 -8.07
N LYS A 27 13.95 15.57 -9.04
CA LYS A 27 13.09 16.73 -8.83
C LYS A 27 11.62 16.45 -9.03
N GLU A 28 11.31 15.43 -9.84
CA GLU A 28 9.94 15.08 -10.20
C GLU A 28 9.49 13.81 -9.46
N ASP A 29 8.27 13.87 -8.95
CA ASP A 29 7.64 12.72 -8.33
C ASP A 29 6.91 11.90 -9.39
N ILE A 30 7.45 10.74 -9.72
CA ILE A 30 6.92 9.85 -10.76
C ILE A 30 5.49 9.36 -10.50
N ARG A 31 4.98 9.50 -9.28
CA ARG A 31 3.59 9.16 -8.95
C ARG A 31 2.57 10.03 -9.67
N TYR A 32 2.97 11.24 -10.06
CA TYR A 32 2.12 12.22 -10.75
C TYR A 32 2.36 12.28 -12.26
N ASN A 33 3.38 11.59 -12.76
CA ASN A 33 3.71 11.49 -14.17
C ASN A 33 3.05 10.26 -14.82
N TYR A 34 3.16 10.13 -16.14
CA TYR A 34 2.79 8.90 -16.86
C TYR A 34 3.88 7.84 -16.67
N ALA A 35 3.93 7.23 -15.50
CA ALA A 35 4.99 6.32 -15.09
C ALA A 35 4.47 4.93 -14.70
N ILE A 36 5.24 3.92 -15.00
CA ILE A 36 5.04 2.54 -14.56
C ILE A 36 6.34 1.96 -14.00
N ILE A 37 6.19 0.97 -13.14
CA ILE A 37 7.26 0.02 -12.86
C ILE A 37 7.03 -1.19 -13.76
N GLY A 38 8.05 -1.57 -14.51
CA GLY A 38 7.93 -2.67 -15.45
C GLY A 38 9.27 -3.36 -15.73
N GLY A 39 9.16 -4.57 -16.25
CA GLY A 39 10.32 -5.38 -16.62
C GLY A 39 11.06 -4.88 -17.86
N ASP A 40 12.07 -5.63 -18.29
CA ASP A 40 12.90 -5.28 -19.43
C ASP A 40 12.14 -5.44 -20.76
N GLU A 41 11.94 -4.34 -21.47
CA GLU A 41 11.29 -4.28 -22.78
C GLU A 41 12.13 -4.99 -23.86
N SER A 42 13.46 -5.04 -23.72
CA SER A 42 14.36 -5.60 -24.73
C SER A 42 14.11 -7.09 -25.00
N GLN A 43 13.55 -7.80 -24.02
CA GLN A 43 13.23 -9.21 -24.10
C GLN A 43 11.78 -9.51 -24.55
N ARG A 44 11.00 -8.51 -24.99
CA ARG A 44 9.57 -8.62 -25.34
C ARG A 44 8.68 -9.24 -24.24
N ARG A 45 9.16 -9.33 -23.00
CA ARG A 45 8.48 -9.95 -21.84
C ARG A 45 8.15 -8.96 -20.74
N GLY A 46 8.40 -7.66 -20.97
CA GLY A 46 8.12 -6.63 -19.99
C GLY A 46 6.61 -6.49 -19.74
N ILE A 47 6.21 -6.63 -18.48
CA ILE A 47 4.83 -6.39 -18.03
C ILE A 47 4.78 -5.22 -17.05
N VAL A 48 3.62 -4.60 -16.95
CA VAL A 48 3.33 -3.55 -15.96
C VAL A 48 3.18 -4.18 -14.58
N LEU A 49 4.11 -3.89 -13.66
CA LEU A 49 4.06 -4.35 -12.26
C LEU A 49 3.29 -3.37 -11.37
N ALA A 50 3.49 -2.06 -11.60
CA ALA A 50 2.77 -1.00 -10.92
C ALA A 50 2.62 0.20 -11.88
N LYS A 51 1.62 1.02 -11.65
CA LYS A 51 1.29 2.16 -12.51
C LYS A 51 0.88 3.37 -11.70
N SER A 52 1.19 4.55 -12.22
CA SER A 52 0.74 5.82 -11.67
C SER A 52 -0.77 6.02 -11.86
N PHE A 53 -1.35 6.93 -11.09
CA PHE A 53 -2.76 7.28 -11.25
C PHE A 53 -3.07 7.90 -12.64
N PRO A 54 -2.23 8.78 -13.23
CA PRO A 54 -2.39 9.23 -14.61
C PRO A 54 -2.44 8.08 -15.61
N CYS A 55 -1.57 7.07 -15.48
CA CYS A 55 -1.58 5.87 -16.32
C CYS A 55 -2.87 5.05 -16.14
N LYS A 56 -3.31 4.89 -14.88
CA LYS A 56 -4.59 4.22 -14.58
C LYS A 56 -5.77 4.89 -15.28
N LYS A 57 -5.81 6.23 -15.28
CA LYS A 57 -6.85 7.01 -15.99
C LYS A 57 -6.82 6.81 -17.52
N LYS A 58 -5.66 6.50 -18.08
CA LYS A 58 -5.51 6.15 -19.52
C LYS A 58 -5.84 4.69 -19.82
N GLY A 59 -6.29 3.93 -18.82
CA GLY A 59 -6.67 2.53 -18.99
C GLY A 59 -5.50 1.54 -18.96
N VAL A 60 -4.31 1.95 -18.47
CA VAL A 60 -3.21 1.02 -18.23
C VAL A 60 -3.57 0.10 -17.08
N ILE A 61 -3.37 -1.21 -17.25
CA ILE A 61 -3.67 -2.23 -16.25
C ILE A 61 -2.41 -2.99 -15.81
N THR A 62 -2.37 -3.39 -14.54
CA THR A 62 -1.28 -4.22 -14.01
C THR A 62 -1.34 -5.61 -14.65
N GLY A 63 -0.18 -6.13 -15.05
CA GLY A 63 -0.05 -7.42 -15.74
C GLY A 63 -0.13 -7.35 -17.26
N GLU A 64 -0.54 -6.23 -17.88
CA GLU A 64 -0.47 -6.10 -19.33
C GLU A 64 0.97 -5.89 -19.82
N SER A 65 1.21 -6.15 -21.09
CA SER A 65 2.50 -5.88 -21.73
C SER A 65 2.78 -4.37 -21.77
N ILE A 66 4.05 -3.97 -21.63
CA ILE A 66 4.46 -2.57 -21.76
C ILE A 66 4.12 -2.04 -23.16
N TYR A 67 4.20 -2.88 -24.20
CA TYR A 67 3.75 -2.52 -25.55
C TYR A 67 2.27 -2.08 -25.58
N SER A 68 1.39 -2.87 -24.95
CA SER A 68 -0.04 -2.52 -24.82
C SER A 68 -0.24 -1.21 -24.05
N ALA A 69 0.50 -1.05 -22.94
CA ALA A 69 0.44 0.16 -22.11
C ALA A 69 0.87 1.41 -22.90
N ARG A 70 1.92 1.33 -23.73
CA ARG A 70 2.38 2.44 -24.59
C ARG A 70 1.34 2.84 -25.64
N ARG A 71 0.55 1.92 -26.16
CA ARG A 71 -0.54 2.25 -27.08
C ARG A 71 -1.62 3.11 -26.43
N LYS A 72 -1.86 2.90 -25.15
CA LYS A 72 -2.83 3.69 -24.33
C LYS A 72 -2.22 5.01 -23.83
N CYS A 73 -0.92 5.00 -23.61
CA CYS A 73 -0.16 6.11 -23.05
C CYS A 73 1.18 6.26 -23.81
N PRO A 74 1.23 7.00 -24.95
CA PRO A 74 2.43 7.11 -25.78
C PRO A 74 3.65 7.70 -25.09
N TYR A 75 3.44 8.59 -24.09
CA TYR A 75 4.51 9.25 -23.33
C TYR A 75 4.87 8.48 -22.04
N LEU A 76 4.61 7.18 -22.00
CA LEU A 76 4.83 6.34 -20.84
C LEU A 76 6.32 6.23 -20.50
N GLU A 77 6.66 6.59 -19.29
CA GLU A 77 7.96 6.36 -18.68
C GLU A 77 7.99 5.01 -17.98
N VAL A 78 9.02 4.21 -18.26
CA VAL A 78 9.16 2.87 -17.69
C VAL A 78 10.37 2.84 -16.76
N TYR A 79 10.14 2.54 -15.50
CA TYR A 79 11.17 2.40 -14.48
C TYR A 79 11.36 0.93 -14.13
N LYS A 80 12.61 0.49 -14.00
CA LYS A 80 12.93 -0.88 -13.60
C LYS A 80 12.60 -1.12 -12.13
N PRO A 81 12.09 -2.30 -11.75
CA PRO A 81 11.87 -2.64 -10.35
C PRO A 81 13.21 -2.76 -9.62
N SER A 82 13.27 -2.24 -8.39
CA SER A 82 14.39 -2.40 -7.46
C SER A 82 13.92 -3.08 -6.19
N TYR A 83 14.06 -4.40 -6.13
CA TYR A 83 13.63 -5.17 -4.96
C TYR A 83 14.45 -4.86 -3.69
N GLU A 84 15.66 -4.33 -3.84
CA GLU A 84 16.44 -3.82 -2.72
C GLU A 84 15.75 -2.62 -2.07
N VAL A 85 15.33 -1.64 -2.88
CA VAL A 85 14.54 -0.48 -2.44
C VAL A 85 13.25 -0.94 -1.77
N TYR A 86 12.54 -1.90 -2.35
CA TYR A 86 11.28 -2.39 -1.81
C TYR A 86 11.46 -3.06 -0.45
N ARG A 87 12.49 -3.88 -0.29
CA ARG A 87 12.84 -4.48 1.01
C ARG A 87 13.22 -3.43 2.06
N LYS A 88 13.96 -2.39 1.66
CA LYS A 88 14.31 -1.27 2.54
C LYS A 88 13.06 -0.61 3.14
N TYR A 89 12.13 -0.16 2.31
CA TYR A 89 10.92 0.53 2.77
C TYR A 89 9.93 -0.40 3.48
N SER A 90 9.80 -1.64 3.04
CA SER A 90 9.04 -2.67 3.75
C SER A 90 9.58 -2.89 5.17
N ASN A 91 10.91 -2.95 5.34
CA ASN A 91 11.54 -3.10 6.66
C ASN A 91 11.34 -1.85 7.53
N LEU A 92 11.45 -0.65 6.98
CA LEU A 92 11.20 0.59 7.72
C LEU A 92 9.77 0.62 8.27
N MET A 93 8.79 0.29 7.43
CA MET A 93 7.38 0.20 7.86
C MET A 93 7.20 -0.87 8.95
N TYR A 94 7.72 -2.07 8.74
CA TYR A 94 7.61 -3.14 9.72
C TYR A 94 8.21 -2.77 11.08
N ASN A 95 9.42 -2.23 11.10
CA ASN A 95 10.09 -1.81 12.34
C ASN A 95 9.28 -0.73 13.07
N TYR A 96 8.70 0.20 12.34
CA TYR A 96 7.81 1.21 12.90
C TYR A 96 6.56 0.54 13.51
N LEU A 97 5.92 -0.39 12.82
CA LEU A 97 4.74 -1.10 13.31
C LEU A 97 5.04 -1.94 14.57
N CYS A 98 6.25 -2.49 14.70
CA CYS A 98 6.69 -3.21 15.90
C CYS A 98 6.66 -2.36 17.17
N THR A 99 6.61 -1.04 17.07
CA THR A 99 6.45 -0.14 18.23
C THR A 99 5.06 -0.23 18.84
N TYR A 100 4.05 -0.70 18.11
CA TYR A 100 2.66 -0.80 18.55
C TYR A 100 2.24 -2.20 19.00
N SER A 101 2.90 -3.25 18.52
CA SER A 101 2.62 -4.63 18.90
C SER A 101 3.85 -5.50 18.73
N ASN A 102 4.01 -6.49 19.59
CA ASN A 102 5.01 -7.55 19.45
C ASN A 102 4.48 -8.77 18.67
N ILE A 103 3.20 -8.77 18.33
CA ILE A 103 2.55 -9.84 17.57
C ILE A 103 2.20 -9.27 16.18
N ILE A 104 3.18 -9.36 15.28
CA ILE A 104 3.06 -8.86 13.90
C ILE A 104 3.36 -9.99 12.93
N GLU A 105 2.51 -10.13 11.94
CA GLU A 105 2.73 -11.01 10.80
C GLU A 105 2.99 -10.19 9.53
N ARG A 106 4.12 -10.42 8.88
CA ARG A 106 4.34 -9.96 7.52
C ARG A 106 3.58 -10.89 6.57
N TYR A 107 2.48 -10.41 6.02
CA TYR A 107 1.68 -11.20 5.09
C TYR A 107 2.27 -11.18 3.68
N SER A 108 2.77 -10.03 3.26
CA SER A 108 3.52 -9.83 2.01
C SER A 108 4.60 -8.75 2.20
N ILE A 109 5.26 -8.35 1.12
CA ILE A 109 6.27 -7.28 1.17
C ILE A 109 5.66 -5.93 1.55
N ASP A 110 4.38 -5.72 1.26
CA ASP A 110 3.65 -4.47 1.44
C ASP A 110 2.48 -4.55 2.42
N GLU A 111 2.24 -5.72 3.02
CA GLU A 111 1.13 -5.94 3.94
C GLU A 111 1.59 -6.54 5.28
N CYS A 112 1.07 -5.97 6.37
CA CYS A 112 1.27 -6.49 7.72
C CYS A 112 -0.04 -6.60 8.48
N PHE A 113 -0.18 -7.66 9.29
CA PHE A 113 -1.20 -7.77 10.33
C PHE A 113 -0.59 -7.53 11.71
N LEU A 114 -1.27 -6.73 12.54
CA LEU A 114 -0.91 -6.50 13.93
C LEU A 114 -2.03 -7.00 14.84
N ASP A 115 -1.70 -7.83 15.83
CA ASP A 115 -2.62 -8.07 16.94
C ASP A 115 -2.49 -6.92 17.93
N TYR A 116 -3.50 -6.05 17.91
CA TYR A 116 -3.53 -4.84 18.75
C TYR A 116 -4.28 -5.06 20.07
N THR A 117 -4.81 -6.25 20.31
CA THR A 117 -5.70 -6.55 21.44
C THR A 117 -5.14 -6.06 22.79
N ASN A 118 -3.92 -6.45 23.10
CA ASN A 118 -3.29 -6.05 24.37
C ASN A 118 -2.67 -4.64 24.32
N SER A 119 -2.40 -4.13 23.14
CA SER A 119 -1.77 -2.82 22.93
C SER A 119 -2.71 -1.64 23.27
N GLN A 120 -4.02 -1.88 23.30
CA GLN A 120 -5.01 -0.86 23.67
C GLN A 120 -4.74 -0.22 25.04
N LYS A 121 -4.22 -1.00 26.01
CA LYS A 121 -3.90 -0.50 27.36
C LYS A 121 -2.78 0.55 27.34
N LEU A 122 -1.89 0.46 26.36
CA LEU A 122 -0.73 1.37 26.23
C LEU A 122 -1.01 2.54 25.27
N PHE A 123 -1.66 2.27 24.16
CA PHE A 123 -1.80 3.23 23.06
C PHE A 123 -3.23 3.73 22.85
N GLY A 124 -4.21 3.14 23.54
CA GLY A 124 -5.61 3.59 23.52
C GLY A 124 -6.43 3.05 22.35
N ASP A 125 -7.34 3.87 21.88
CA ASP A 125 -8.33 3.49 20.87
C ASP A 125 -7.70 3.03 19.55
N PRO A 126 -8.07 1.83 19.02
CA PRO A 126 -7.46 1.25 17.84
C PRO A 126 -7.68 2.08 16.56
N VAL A 127 -8.81 2.76 16.45
CA VAL A 127 -9.10 3.58 15.26
C VAL A 127 -8.24 4.85 15.28
N LYS A 128 -8.07 5.48 16.44
CA LYS A 128 -7.17 6.64 16.58
C LYS A 128 -5.72 6.25 16.26
N VAL A 129 -5.28 5.08 16.73
CA VAL A 129 -3.94 4.58 16.44
C VAL A 129 -3.79 4.22 14.95
N ALA A 130 -4.79 3.66 14.32
CA ALA A 130 -4.77 3.41 12.87
C ALA A 130 -4.58 4.72 12.07
N TYR A 131 -5.28 5.80 12.44
CA TYR A 131 -5.05 7.13 11.85
C TYR A 131 -3.65 7.67 12.12
N LYS A 132 -3.13 7.47 13.34
CA LYS A 132 -1.77 7.87 13.70
C LYS A 132 -0.73 7.11 12.86
N ILE A 133 -0.85 5.79 12.75
CA ILE A 133 0.03 4.93 11.94
C ILE A 133 0.05 5.42 10.48
N LYS A 134 -1.13 5.63 9.89
CA LYS A 134 -1.26 6.13 8.53
C LYS A 134 -0.55 7.48 8.34
N SER A 135 -0.77 8.41 9.25
CA SER A 135 -0.20 9.76 9.19
C SER A 135 1.31 9.76 9.41
N ASP A 136 1.80 8.96 10.35
CA ASP A 136 3.22 8.86 10.65
C ASP A 136 4.00 8.21 9.51
N ILE A 137 3.50 7.14 8.90
CA ILE A 137 4.13 6.49 7.75
C ILE A 137 4.26 7.49 6.59
N LYS A 138 3.19 8.25 6.32
CA LYS A 138 3.21 9.29 5.28
C LYS A 138 4.24 10.37 5.56
N ARG A 139 4.27 10.88 6.79
CA ARG A 139 5.19 11.95 7.21
C ARG A 139 6.65 11.49 7.27
N MET A 140 6.91 10.29 7.82
CA MET A 140 8.26 9.80 8.07
C MET A 140 8.91 9.17 6.84
N PHE A 141 8.12 8.46 6.04
CA PHE A 141 8.63 7.64 4.94
C PHE A 141 8.16 8.10 3.55
N GLY A 142 7.23 9.03 3.45
CA GLY A 142 6.82 9.65 2.19
C GLY A 142 5.87 8.82 1.30
N PHE A 143 5.40 7.65 1.76
CA PHE A 143 4.37 6.87 1.07
C PHE A 143 3.12 6.71 1.92
N THR A 144 2.02 6.31 1.33
CA THR A 144 0.74 6.15 2.02
C THR A 144 0.37 4.70 2.23
N VAL A 145 -0.44 4.45 3.26
CA VAL A 145 -1.02 3.15 3.56
C VAL A 145 -2.53 3.26 3.77
N ASN A 146 -3.23 2.16 3.50
CA ASN A 146 -4.55 1.93 4.05
C ASN A 146 -4.43 1.12 5.34
N VAL A 147 -5.28 1.40 6.32
CA VAL A 147 -5.35 0.62 7.55
C VAL A 147 -6.79 0.15 7.75
N GLY A 148 -6.96 -1.16 7.86
CA GLY A 148 -8.22 -1.79 8.22
C GLY A 148 -8.18 -2.25 9.67
N VAL A 149 -9.28 -2.05 10.40
CA VAL A 149 -9.44 -2.47 11.80
C VAL A 149 -10.62 -3.42 11.90
N GLY A 150 -10.41 -4.59 12.49
CA GLY A 150 -11.46 -5.61 12.64
C GLY A 150 -11.19 -6.59 13.78
N ASN A 151 -12.15 -7.50 14.03
CA ASN A 151 -12.02 -8.52 15.07
C ASN A 151 -11.18 -9.75 14.65
N ASN A 152 -10.87 -9.88 13.39
CA ASN A 152 -10.02 -10.92 12.84
C ASN A 152 -9.29 -10.43 11.57
N LYS A 153 -8.34 -11.24 11.06
CA LYS A 153 -7.53 -10.90 9.90
C LYS A 153 -8.36 -10.67 8.63
N LEU A 154 -9.39 -11.48 8.40
CA LEU A 154 -10.25 -11.36 7.22
C LEU A 154 -10.96 -9.99 7.23
N LEU A 155 -11.64 -9.67 8.33
CA LEU A 155 -12.39 -8.41 8.45
C LEU A 155 -11.45 -7.19 8.38
N ALA A 156 -10.29 -7.25 9.03
CA ALA A 156 -9.31 -6.17 8.96
C ALA A 156 -8.78 -5.96 7.53
N LYS A 157 -8.48 -7.05 6.79
CA LYS A 157 -8.05 -6.97 5.39
C LYS A 157 -9.16 -6.41 4.50
N MET A 158 -10.38 -6.90 4.62
CA MET A 158 -11.51 -6.37 3.85
C MET A 158 -11.75 -4.88 4.13
N ALA A 159 -11.66 -4.45 5.40
CA ALA A 159 -11.78 -3.05 5.75
C ALA A 159 -10.73 -2.19 5.04
N SER A 160 -9.48 -2.63 4.98
CA SER A 160 -8.41 -1.88 4.29
C SER A 160 -8.66 -1.71 2.79
N ASP A 161 -9.51 -2.53 2.19
CA ASP A 161 -9.82 -2.52 0.74
C ASP A 161 -11.08 -1.71 0.37
N PHE A 162 -11.89 -1.24 1.33
CA PHE A 162 -13.15 -0.53 1.04
C PHE A 162 -12.98 0.71 0.16
N SER A 163 -11.99 1.52 0.42
CA SER A 163 -11.58 2.58 -0.48
C SER A 163 -10.11 2.94 -0.29
N LYS A 164 -9.41 3.23 -1.37
CA LYS A 164 -7.99 3.59 -1.42
C LYS A 164 -7.80 4.86 -2.26
N PRO A 165 -6.74 5.62 -2.09
CA PRO A 165 -5.64 5.44 -1.14
C PRO A 165 -5.78 6.25 0.16
N ASP A 166 -4.85 6.02 1.10
CA ASP A 166 -4.63 6.87 2.29
C ASP A 166 -5.86 6.96 3.20
N LYS A 167 -6.46 5.79 3.50
CA LYS A 167 -7.70 5.68 4.29
C LYS A 167 -7.55 4.75 5.49
N VAL A 168 -8.43 4.96 6.47
CA VAL A 168 -8.67 4.06 7.60
C VAL A 168 -10.13 3.63 7.56
N HIS A 169 -10.37 2.33 7.67
CA HIS A 169 -11.72 1.79 7.74
C HIS A 169 -11.83 0.75 8.84
N THR A 170 -13.03 0.58 9.36
CA THR A 170 -13.37 -0.48 10.30
C THR A 170 -14.31 -1.49 9.66
N LEU A 171 -14.16 -2.75 10.04
CA LEU A 171 -15.13 -3.81 9.81
C LEU A 171 -15.11 -4.75 11.01
N PHE A 172 -15.88 -4.41 12.03
CA PHE A 172 -16.13 -5.29 13.17
C PHE A 172 -17.27 -6.27 12.87
N SER A 173 -17.34 -7.36 13.60
CA SER A 173 -18.36 -8.40 13.38
C SER A 173 -19.80 -7.85 13.34
N TYR A 174 -20.10 -6.86 14.18
CA TYR A 174 -21.40 -6.17 14.21
C TYR A 174 -21.65 -5.20 13.05
N GLU A 175 -20.63 -4.88 12.26
CA GLU A 175 -20.72 -4.00 11.07
C GLU A 175 -20.87 -4.79 9.76
N VAL A 176 -20.68 -6.11 9.78
CA VAL A 176 -20.62 -6.97 8.59
C VAL A 176 -21.90 -6.86 7.75
N GLU A 177 -23.05 -6.96 8.37
CA GLU A 177 -24.35 -6.87 7.68
C GLU A 177 -24.51 -5.52 6.95
N LYS A 178 -24.07 -4.43 7.57
CA LYS A 178 -24.23 -3.08 7.04
C LYS A 178 -23.18 -2.70 6.01
N LYS A 179 -21.91 -3.13 6.22
CA LYS A 179 -20.77 -2.65 5.42
C LYS A 179 -20.27 -3.66 4.39
N MET A 180 -20.47 -4.95 4.65
CA MET A 180 -19.92 -6.02 3.81
C MET A 180 -20.97 -6.59 2.87
N TRP A 181 -22.18 -6.94 3.36
CA TRP A 181 -23.22 -7.54 2.53
C TRP A 181 -23.72 -6.70 1.35
N PRO A 182 -23.70 -5.37 1.40
CA PRO A 182 -24.04 -4.54 0.24
C PRO A 182 -22.94 -4.44 -0.82
N LEU A 183 -21.76 -5.06 -0.61
CA LEU A 183 -20.69 -5.10 -1.61
C LEU A 183 -21.02 -6.19 -2.64
N ASP A 184 -21.08 -5.82 -3.93
CA ASP A 184 -21.23 -6.73 -5.08
C ASP A 184 -19.97 -7.58 -5.31
#